data_c37df2415e75421f3b7e5840a4247d53
#
_entry.id   c37df2415e75421f3b7e5840a4247d53
#
_cell.length_a   1.000
_cell.length_b   1.000
_cell.length_c   1.000
_cell.angle_alpha   90.00
_cell.angle_beta   90.00
_cell.angle_gamma   90.00
#
_symmetry.space_group_name_H-M   'P 1'
#
loop_
_entity.id
_entity.type
_entity.pdbx_description
1 polymer ?
#
loop_
_entity_poly.entity_id
_entity_poly.type
_entity_poly.pdbx_seq_one_letter_code
_entity_poly.pdbx_strand_id
1 'polypeptide(L)'
;MRKGGKMKKFLIVFLVTCLVFCNGCSLILLNHYKENDGNKVQIGEEKPQTAQKDTESTPKATDTPGASPSEGPKVPSTTDGALLSESLNGKLELLEYVINQYYMDEISVEELQTGIYKGLLEGLGDPYSCYYTAEEFDALMESTSGIYAGIGAVVQQNLKTMYITVVKPYVDAPAYKAGMLPGDIIYMVDDVDVTGMEIDSVVAMMKGEPGTQVKVTVVRDGESEPVELLITRAWIEVETVEYEMLDNHIGYILVSGFEEVTATQFIDAIKDLKKQGMEGLVIDLRDNPGGLLDIVAEMLDYILPEGLIVYTEDKYGNRDEIKGTNKDVLFMPMVVMINGNSASASEIFAACMQDYKAATILGTTSFGKGIVQSIIPFTDGTAVKITVAQYFTPRGVCIHGTGVVPDIEVELNEELLQKVVIEHEEDNQLQAAIKHLLEEIKK
;
A
#
# COMPACT_ATOMS: atom_id res chain seq x y z
N MET A 1 16.80 -25.85 47.90
CA MET A 1 15.33 -25.89 47.77
C MET A 1 14.82 -24.64 47.13
N ARG A 2 13.96 -24.84 46.16
CA ARG A 2 13.12 -23.92 45.34
C ARG A 2 13.79 -23.09 44.24
N LYS A 3 13.77 -23.73 43.07
CA LYS A 3 13.71 -23.10 41.74
C LYS A 3 12.31 -22.52 41.50
N GLY A 4 12.22 -21.40 40.89
CA GLY A 4 11.01 -20.82 40.31
C GLY A 4 11.31 -19.37 39.99
N GLY A 5 11.16 -18.84 38.83
CA GLY A 5 10.49 -19.15 37.62
C GLY A 5 10.67 -17.90 36.76
N LYS A 6 11.46 -17.99 35.72
CA LYS A 6 11.53 -16.92 34.70
C LYS A 6 10.58 -17.31 33.58
N MET A 7 9.40 -16.76 33.61
CA MET A 7 8.49 -16.81 32.47
C MET A 7 7.47 -15.69 32.65
N LYS A 8 7.68 -14.57 32.02
CA LYS A 8 6.70 -13.50 31.71
C LYS A 8 7.43 -12.26 31.19
N LYS A 9 7.90 -12.29 29.96
CA LYS A 9 8.26 -11.09 29.18
C LYS A 9 8.23 -11.43 27.68
N PHE A 10 7.14 -11.98 27.18
CA PHE A 10 7.02 -12.29 25.74
C PHE A 10 5.61 -11.99 25.20
N LEU A 11 4.91 -11.00 25.74
CA LEU A 11 3.53 -10.75 25.30
C LEU A 11 3.20 -9.26 25.08
N ILE A 12 4.13 -8.40 24.72
CA ILE A 12 3.82 -6.98 24.50
C ILE A 12 4.32 -6.47 23.13
N VAL A 13 5.07 -7.24 22.37
CA VAL A 13 5.59 -6.80 21.07
C VAL A 13 4.64 -7.09 19.89
N PHE A 14 3.59 -7.89 20.08
CA PHE A 14 2.73 -8.36 18.98
C PHE A 14 1.48 -7.52 18.69
N LEU A 15 1.23 -6.42 19.42
CA LEU A 15 0.00 -5.63 19.23
C LEU A 15 0.18 -4.30 18.47
N VAL A 16 1.41 -3.90 18.17
CA VAL A 16 1.70 -2.62 17.49
C VAL A 16 1.92 -2.80 15.99
N THR A 17 2.25 -4.00 15.52
CA THR A 17 2.49 -4.28 14.10
C THR A 17 1.21 -4.50 13.27
N CYS A 18 0.05 -4.70 13.88
CA CYS A 18 -1.19 -4.95 13.15
C CYS A 18 -1.89 -3.70 12.58
N LEU A 19 -1.59 -2.51 13.08
CA LEU A 19 -2.24 -1.26 12.60
C LEU A 19 -1.53 -0.61 11.40
N VAL A 20 -0.26 -0.94 11.14
CA VAL A 20 0.49 -0.43 9.98
C VAL A 20 0.30 -1.32 8.73
N PHE A 21 -0.15 -2.56 8.89
CA PHE A 21 -0.26 -3.53 7.78
C PHE A 21 -1.50 -3.43 6.89
N CYS A 22 -2.43 -2.50 7.13
CA CYS A 22 -3.58 -2.32 6.23
C CYS A 22 -3.27 -1.57 4.94
N ASN A 23 -2.12 -0.89 4.83
CA ASN A 23 -1.82 -0.01 3.68
C ASN A 23 -0.95 -0.64 2.58
N GLY A 24 -0.34 -1.79 2.80
CA GLY A 24 0.52 -2.45 1.81
C GLY A 24 -0.20 -3.53 1.03
N CYS A 25 -1.15 -3.18 0.18
CA CYS A 25 -1.84 -4.15 -0.68
C CYS A 25 -1.52 -3.87 -2.15
N SER A 26 -1.13 -4.90 -2.91
CA SER A 26 -1.16 -4.81 -4.38
C SER A 26 -2.59 -4.47 -4.81
N LEU A 27 -2.78 -3.29 -5.34
CA LEU A 27 -4.05 -2.74 -5.78
C LEU A 27 -4.12 -2.82 -7.29
N ILE A 28 -5.10 -3.53 -7.81
CA ILE A 28 -5.55 -3.36 -9.18
C ILE A 28 -6.67 -2.32 -9.11
N LEU A 29 -6.38 -1.10 -9.52
CA LEU A 29 -7.42 -0.15 -9.87
C LEU A 29 -8.06 -0.65 -11.16
N LEU A 30 -9.31 -1.10 -11.09
CA LEU A 30 -10.09 -1.45 -12.27
C LEU A 30 -10.35 -0.20 -13.11
N ASN A 31 -9.34 0.23 -13.88
CA ASN A 31 -9.46 1.29 -14.89
C ASN A 31 -10.33 0.88 -16.09
N HIS A 32 -11.06 -0.24 -16.01
CA HIS A 32 -11.94 -0.73 -17.09
C HIS A 32 -13.29 -0.02 -17.19
N TYR A 33 -13.50 1.12 -16.48
CA TYR A 33 -14.79 1.84 -16.53
C TYR A 33 -14.81 3.04 -17.49
N LYS A 34 -13.89 3.14 -18.44
CA LYS A 34 -13.87 4.29 -19.37
C LYS A 34 -14.21 3.99 -20.83
N GLU A 35 -14.63 2.78 -21.19
CA GLU A 35 -15.17 2.52 -22.53
C GLU A 35 -16.26 1.45 -22.49
N ASN A 36 -17.44 1.78 -21.97
CA ASN A 36 -18.71 1.25 -22.52
C ASN A 36 -19.86 2.16 -22.08
N ASP A 37 -20.34 2.93 -23.04
CA ASP A 37 -21.59 3.65 -22.94
C ASP A 37 -22.75 2.72 -22.61
N GLY A 38 -23.49 3.04 -21.54
CA GLY A 38 -24.89 2.71 -21.42
C GLY A 38 -25.30 1.45 -20.68
N ASN A 39 -25.00 1.32 -19.38
CA ASN A 39 -25.92 0.60 -18.50
C ASN A 39 -25.79 1.12 -17.05
N LYS A 40 -26.53 2.18 -16.75
CA LYS A 40 -26.81 2.56 -15.36
C LYS A 40 -27.75 1.52 -14.78
N VAL A 41 -27.29 0.77 -13.80
CA VAL A 41 -28.18 0.02 -12.91
C VAL A 41 -28.85 1.04 -11.99
N GLN A 42 -30.06 1.45 -12.37
CA GLN A 42 -30.97 2.15 -11.46
C GLN A 42 -31.70 1.10 -10.63
N ILE A 43 -31.55 1.22 -9.30
CA ILE A 43 -32.49 0.60 -8.37
C ILE A 43 -33.74 1.50 -8.40
N GLY A 44 -34.87 0.91 -8.85
CA GLY A 44 -36.07 1.63 -9.20
C GLY A 44 -36.89 2.10 -8.01
N GLU A 45 -37.43 3.30 -8.14
CA GLU A 45 -38.70 3.65 -7.54
C GLU A 45 -39.81 3.51 -8.60
N GLU A 46 -40.77 2.64 -8.32
CA GLU A 46 -42.01 2.51 -9.10
C GLU A 46 -42.93 3.69 -8.86
N LYS A 47 -43.42 4.32 -9.93
CA LYS A 47 -44.81 4.79 -10.05
C LYS A 47 -45.27 4.90 -11.53
N PRO A 48 -46.59 4.82 -11.81
CA PRO A 48 -47.09 4.09 -12.96
C PRO A 48 -47.54 4.93 -14.18
N GLN A 49 -47.50 4.23 -15.32
CA GLN A 49 -48.34 4.30 -16.56
C GLN A 49 -48.87 5.62 -17.09
N THR A 50 -48.59 5.91 -18.35
CA THR A 50 -49.64 5.99 -19.40
C THR A 50 -49.06 5.77 -20.81
N ALA A 51 -49.85 5.10 -21.64
CA ALA A 51 -49.58 4.60 -23.00
C ALA A 51 -49.75 5.66 -24.09
N GLN A 52 -49.11 5.47 -25.23
CA GLN A 52 -49.55 5.49 -26.64
C GLN A 52 -48.36 5.60 -27.58
N LYS A 53 -48.10 4.60 -28.42
CA LYS A 53 -48.54 4.25 -29.81
C LYS A 53 -48.05 5.24 -30.91
N ASP A 54 -47.23 4.81 -31.78
CA ASP A 54 -47.32 4.48 -33.19
C ASP A 54 -46.02 4.69 -34.01
N THR A 55 -45.63 3.65 -34.67
CA THR A 55 -45.42 3.29 -36.08
C THR A 55 -44.16 3.69 -36.82
N GLU A 56 -43.61 2.61 -37.46
CA GLU A 56 -42.94 2.48 -38.77
C GLU A 56 -41.53 3.04 -38.94
N SER A 57 -40.56 2.32 -39.46
CA SER A 57 -40.46 1.36 -40.55
C SER A 57 -39.03 0.73 -40.58
N THR A 58 -38.99 -0.52 -40.97
CA THR A 58 -37.81 -1.34 -41.31
C THR A 58 -37.17 -0.93 -42.64
N PRO A 59 -35.87 -1.29 -42.87
CA PRO A 59 -35.62 -2.42 -43.74
C PRO A 59 -34.46 -3.38 -43.30
N LYS A 60 -34.80 -4.60 -43.40
CA LYS A 60 -34.26 -5.88 -43.87
C LYS A 60 -32.78 -6.21 -43.71
N ALA A 61 -32.64 -7.35 -43.07
CA ALA A 61 -31.50 -8.17 -42.74
C ALA A 61 -30.68 -8.71 -43.93
N THR A 62 -29.43 -9.06 -43.60
CA THR A 62 -28.73 -10.21 -44.21
C THR A 62 -28.19 -11.10 -43.10
N ASP A 63 -28.52 -12.38 -43.24
CA ASP A 63 -28.16 -13.47 -42.33
C ASP A 63 -26.68 -13.78 -42.33
N THR A 64 -26.11 -13.99 -41.15
CA THR A 64 -24.94 -14.85 -40.93
C THR A 64 -25.15 -15.65 -39.64
N PRO A 65 -24.74 -16.95 -39.59
CA PRO A 65 -25.27 -17.94 -38.66
C PRO A 65 -24.75 -17.81 -37.24
N GLY A 66 -25.61 -18.16 -36.30
CA GLY A 66 -25.55 -18.09 -34.87
C GLY A 66 -24.28 -18.53 -34.18
N ALA A 67 -23.85 -17.65 -33.27
CA ALA A 67 -23.20 -18.05 -32.04
C ALA A 67 -24.23 -17.93 -30.93
N SER A 68 -24.49 -19.01 -30.23
CA SER A 68 -25.29 -19.02 -29.01
C SER A 68 -24.66 -18.03 -27.99
N PRO A 69 -25.47 -17.26 -27.23
CA PRO A 69 -24.92 -16.50 -26.13
C PRO A 69 -24.28 -17.48 -25.15
N SER A 70 -22.98 -17.35 -24.91
CA SER A 70 -22.33 -18.01 -23.80
C SER A 70 -23.03 -17.54 -22.52
N GLU A 71 -23.56 -18.46 -21.72
CA GLU A 71 -23.99 -18.16 -20.35
C GLU A 71 -22.81 -17.50 -19.65
N GLY A 72 -23.01 -16.28 -19.15
CA GLY A 72 -22.05 -15.60 -18.30
C GLY A 72 -21.74 -16.47 -17.07
N PRO A 73 -20.60 -16.29 -16.44
CA PRO A 73 -20.20 -17.09 -15.29
C PRO A 73 -21.31 -17.08 -14.24
N LYS A 74 -21.81 -18.27 -13.90
CA LYS A 74 -22.77 -18.46 -12.81
C LYS A 74 -22.08 -18.02 -11.54
N VAL A 75 -22.55 -16.92 -10.95
CA VAL A 75 -22.17 -16.53 -9.59
C VAL A 75 -22.44 -17.74 -8.69
N PRO A 76 -21.45 -18.28 -7.95
CA PRO A 76 -21.71 -19.32 -6.98
C PRO A 76 -22.69 -18.74 -5.95
N SER A 77 -23.87 -19.35 -5.82
CA SER A 77 -24.78 -18.99 -4.73
C SER A 77 -24.04 -19.23 -3.41
N THR A 78 -24.05 -18.24 -2.53
CA THR A 78 -23.71 -18.47 -1.13
C THR A 78 -24.48 -19.68 -0.65
N THR A 79 -23.76 -20.62 -0.01
CA THR A 79 -24.33 -21.85 0.51
C THR A 79 -25.61 -21.59 1.30
N ASP A 80 -26.72 -22.27 0.88
CA ASP A 80 -28.00 -22.39 1.57
C ASP A 80 -28.55 -21.12 2.26
N GLY A 81 -29.05 -20.14 1.46
CA GLY A 81 -29.89 -19.04 1.92
C GLY A 81 -29.39 -17.66 1.50
N ALA A 82 -30.28 -16.74 1.24
CA ALA A 82 -29.94 -15.34 1.06
C ALA A 82 -29.45 -14.75 2.38
N LEU A 83 -28.33 -14.04 2.36
CA LEU A 83 -27.80 -13.32 3.52
C LEU A 83 -28.89 -12.37 4.10
N LEU A 84 -29.50 -11.56 3.22
CA LEU A 84 -30.58 -10.65 3.58
C LEU A 84 -31.89 -11.45 3.70
N SER A 85 -32.21 -11.89 4.92
CA SER A 85 -33.40 -12.66 5.24
C SER A 85 -34.27 -11.92 6.27
N GLU A 86 -35.56 -12.28 6.35
CA GLU A 86 -36.45 -11.76 7.42
C GLU A 86 -35.91 -12.05 8.83
N SER A 87 -35.24 -13.17 9.01
CA SER A 87 -34.58 -13.52 10.28
C SER A 87 -33.45 -12.59 10.65
N LEU A 88 -32.61 -12.18 9.68
CA LEU A 88 -31.54 -11.20 9.91
C LEU A 88 -32.14 -9.84 10.26
N ASN A 89 -33.09 -9.38 9.45
CA ASN A 89 -33.76 -8.09 9.70
C ASN A 89 -34.42 -8.04 11.07
N GLY A 90 -35.17 -9.08 11.45
CA GLY A 90 -35.77 -9.12 12.77
C GLY A 90 -34.76 -9.17 13.93
N LYS A 91 -33.57 -9.75 13.70
CA LYS A 91 -32.47 -9.70 14.68
C LYS A 91 -31.88 -8.30 14.80
N LEU A 92 -31.69 -7.60 13.69
CA LEU A 92 -31.17 -6.22 13.68
C LEU A 92 -32.18 -5.26 14.37
N GLU A 93 -33.48 -5.37 14.09
CA GLU A 93 -34.53 -4.61 14.76
C GLU A 93 -34.55 -4.83 16.28
N LEU A 94 -34.35 -6.10 16.70
CA LEU A 94 -34.26 -6.43 18.15
C LEU A 94 -33.01 -5.81 18.78
N LEU A 95 -31.85 -5.86 18.10
CA LEU A 95 -30.61 -5.25 18.59
C LEU A 95 -30.75 -3.72 18.69
N GLU A 96 -31.32 -3.07 17.68
CA GLU A 96 -31.62 -1.64 17.69
C GLU A 96 -32.53 -1.27 18.88
N TYR A 97 -33.61 -2.05 19.11
CA TYR A 97 -34.47 -1.86 20.28
C TYR A 97 -33.70 -1.94 21.58
N VAL A 98 -32.85 -2.99 21.75
CA VAL A 98 -32.08 -3.21 22.99
C VAL A 98 -31.07 -2.07 23.20
N ILE A 99 -30.38 -1.63 22.15
CA ILE A 99 -29.45 -0.50 22.21
C ILE A 99 -30.18 0.76 22.66
N ASN A 100 -31.27 1.14 21.97
CA ASN A 100 -32.06 2.32 22.30
C ASN A 100 -32.66 2.31 23.72
N GLN A 101 -32.92 1.14 24.28
CA GLN A 101 -33.52 1.01 25.65
C GLN A 101 -32.45 1.00 26.76
N TYR A 102 -31.27 0.47 26.53
CA TYR A 102 -30.36 0.12 27.61
C TYR A 102 -28.97 0.68 27.49
N TYR A 103 -28.56 1.17 26.28
CA TYR A 103 -27.26 1.77 26.12
C TYR A 103 -27.24 3.16 26.78
N MET A 104 -26.15 3.46 27.48
CA MET A 104 -26.08 4.62 28.40
C MET A 104 -25.75 5.92 27.68
N ASP A 105 -25.01 5.85 26.60
CA ASP A 105 -24.51 7.02 25.88
C ASP A 105 -25.36 7.30 24.63
N GLU A 106 -25.14 8.49 24.03
CA GLU A 106 -25.70 8.83 22.72
C GLU A 106 -25.06 7.96 21.63
N ILE A 107 -25.86 7.55 20.64
CA ILE A 107 -25.45 6.70 19.55
C ILE A 107 -25.69 7.39 18.21
N SER A 108 -24.70 7.28 17.33
CA SER A 108 -24.85 7.62 15.92
C SER A 108 -25.40 6.41 15.14
N VAL A 109 -26.49 6.61 14.44
CA VAL A 109 -27.05 5.59 13.55
C VAL A 109 -26.06 5.26 12.42
N GLU A 110 -25.33 6.24 11.93
CA GLU A 110 -24.32 6.10 10.89
C GLU A 110 -23.15 5.23 11.35
N GLU A 111 -22.67 5.44 12.59
CA GLU A 111 -21.61 4.59 13.18
C GLU A 111 -22.06 3.15 13.33
N LEU A 112 -23.32 2.90 13.75
CA LEU A 112 -23.86 1.55 13.84
C LEU A 112 -24.01 0.89 12.47
N GLN A 113 -24.45 1.61 11.45
CA GLN A 113 -24.52 1.11 10.08
C GLN A 113 -23.13 0.77 9.53
N THR A 114 -22.16 1.67 9.71
CA THR A 114 -20.76 1.43 9.36
C THR A 114 -20.23 0.17 10.05
N GLY A 115 -20.54 -0.01 11.34
CA GLY A 115 -20.19 -1.22 12.08
C GLY A 115 -20.77 -2.50 11.47
N ILE A 116 -22.00 -2.45 10.96
CA ILE A 116 -22.62 -3.59 10.25
C ILE A 116 -21.87 -3.89 8.95
N TYR A 117 -21.54 -2.88 8.15
CA TYR A 117 -20.82 -3.06 6.87
C TYR A 117 -19.42 -3.63 7.10
N LYS A 118 -18.67 -3.10 8.08
CA LYS A 118 -17.35 -3.60 8.46
C LYS A 118 -17.44 -5.04 8.96
N GLY A 119 -18.38 -5.34 9.87
CA GLY A 119 -18.61 -6.70 10.40
C GLY A 119 -19.02 -7.72 9.34
N LEU A 120 -19.70 -7.30 8.27
CA LEU A 120 -20.02 -8.16 7.13
C LEU A 120 -18.76 -8.62 6.40
N LEU A 121 -17.81 -7.72 6.17
CA LEU A 121 -16.53 -8.05 5.51
C LEU A 121 -15.62 -8.85 6.42
N GLU A 122 -15.56 -8.52 7.71
CA GLU A 122 -14.84 -9.30 8.74
C GLU A 122 -15.32 -10.75 8.82
N GLY A 123 -16.63 -10.97 8.59
CA GLY A 123 -17.24 -12.30 8.53
C GLY A 123 -16.70 -13.20 7.40
N LEU A 124 -15.96 -12.66 6.42
CA LEU A 124 -15.27 -13.45 5.40
C LEU A 124 -14.07 -14.21 5.99
N GLY A 125 -13.54 -13.79 7.15
CA GLY A 125 -12.31 -14.33 7.74
C GLY A 125 -11.05 -13.99 6.95
N ASP A 126 -11.12 -13.05 6.02
CA ASP A 126 -10.02 -12.53 5.23
C ASP A 126 -9.56 -11.18 5.80
N PRO A 127 -8.35 -11.10 6.40
CA PRO A 127 -7.87 -9.87 7.02
C PRO A 127 -7.56 -8.74 6.00
N TYR A 128 -7.58 -9.05 4.71
CA TYR A 128 -7.28 -8.09 3.64
C TYR A 128 -8.52 -7.49 3.00
N SER A 129 -9.70 -8.09 3.24
CA SER A 129 -10.99 -7.58 2.75
C SER A 129 -11.64 -6.69 3.80
N CYS A 130 -11.98 -5.45 3.43
CA CYS A 130 -12.58 -4.48 4.36
C CYS A 130 -13.49 -3.49 3.64
N TYR A 131 -14.36 -2.83 4.42
CA TYR A 131 -15.20 -1.71 4.01
C TYR A 131 -14.53 -0.41 4.42
N TYR A 132 -14.59 0.59 3.56
CA TYR A 132 -14.12 1.95 3.80
C TYR A 132 -15.28 2.94 3.81
N THR A 133 -15.34 3.83 4.80
CA THR A 133 -16.14 5.06 4.72
C THR A 133 -15.59 5.94 3.62
N ALA A 134 -16.31 7.03 3.28
CA ALA A 134 -15.84 7.96 2.27
C ALA A 134 -14.49 8.58 2.67
N GLU A 135 -14.36 8.99 3.94
CA GLU A 135 -13.12 9.57 4.47
C GLU A 135 -11.96 8.56 4.45
N GLU A 136 -12.22 7.31 4.86
CA GLU A 136 -11.21 6.25 4.83
C GLU A 136 -10.78 5.92 3.39
N PHE A 137 -11.74 5.97 2.45
CA PHE A 137 -11.44 5.73 1.04
C PHE A 137 -10.64 6.88 0.42
N ASP A 138 -11.00 8.13 0.70
CA ASP A 138 -10.23 9.30 0.25
C ASP A 138 -8.80 9.26 0.79
N ALA A 139 -8.62 8.92 2.08
CA ALA A 139 -7.29 8.76 2.67
C ALA A 139 -6.48 7.63 2.02
N LEU A 140 -7.14 6.51 1.68
CA LEU A 140 -6.49 5.42 0.95
C LEU A 140 -6.05 5.87 -0.44
N MET A 141 -6.89 6.59 -1.19
CA MET A 141 -6.56 7.09 -2.53
C MET A 141 -5.42 8.12 -2.48
N GLU A 142 -5.42 9.01 -1.48
CA GLU A 142 -4.32 9.95 -1.24
C GLU A 142 -3.00 9.19 -0.99
N SER A 143 -3.02 8.21 -0.08
CA SER A 143 -1.85 7.38 0.22
C SER A 143 -1.34 6.62 -1.02
N THR A 144 -2.24 6.04 -1.80
CA THR A 144 -1.92 5.26 -3.00
C THR A 144 -1.32 6.13 -4.11
N SER A 145 -1.77 7.38 -4.24
CA SER A 145 -1.22 8.32 -5.22
C SER A 145 0.22 8.72 -4.90
N GLY A 146 0.61 8.70 -3.64
CA GLY A 146 1.89 9.25 -3.16
C GLY A 146 1.93 10.78 -3.24
N ILE A 147 0.78 11.45 -3.41
CA ILE A 147 0.67 12.91 -3.48
C ILE A 147 -0.37 13.39 -2.49
N TYR A 148 0.00 14.30 -1.61
CA TYR A 148 -0.91 14.90 -0.65
C TYR A 148 -0.70 16.40 -0.52
N ALA A 149 -1.69 17.11 0.03
CA ALA A 149 -1.59 18.54 0.30
C ALA A 149 -1.25 18.79 1.78
N GLY A 150 -0.07 19.37 2.03
CA GLY A 150 0.41 19.56 3.41
C GLY A 150 1.74 20.29 3.50
N ILE A 151 2.50 19.99 4.56
CA ILE A 151 3.77 20.66 4.86
C ILE A 151 5.01 19.96 4.32
N GLY A 152 4.98 18.65 4.06
CA GLY A 152 6.09 17.87 3.52
C GLY A 152 7.16 17.55 4.57
N ALA A 153 6.81 16.72 5.56
CA ALA A 153 7.75 16.20 6.56
C ALA A 153 7.36 14.78 6.98
N VAL A 154 8.35 13.95 7.23
CA VAL A 154 8.19 12.65 7.89
C VAL A 154 8.22 12.86 9.38
N VAL A 155 7.20 12.35 10.08
CA VAL A 155 7.08 12.44 11.54
C VAL A 155 6.91 11.06 12.15
N GLN A 156 7.33 10.90 13.41
CA GLN A 156 7.13 9.66 14.18
C GLN A 156 6.62 9.98 15.56
N GLN A 157 5.85 9.06 16.14
CA GLN A 157 5.37 9.19 17.51
C GLN A 157 6.06 8.20 18.44
N ASN A 158 6.53 8.69 19.58
CA ASN A 158 7.02 7.84 20.64
C ASN A 158 5.85 7.37 21.52
N LEU A 159 5.49 6.09 21.41
CA LEU A 159 4.32 5.51 22.09
C LEU A 159 4.37 5.57 23.64
N LYS A 160 5.51 5.87 24.26
CA LYS A 160 5.62 6.01 25.72
C LYS A 160 5.40 7.44 26.17
N THR A 161 5.94 8.41 25.42
CA THR A 161 5.85 9.84 25.73
C THR A 161 4.73 10.55 25.00
N MET A 162 4.20 9.91 23.93
CA MET A 162 3.26 10.45 22.96
C MET A 162 3.77 11.68 22.20
N TYR A 163 5.06 12.00 22.31
CA TYR A 163 5.66 13.10 21.56
C TYR A 163 5.80 12.72 20.09
N ILE A 164 5.49 13.69 19.23
CA ILE A 164 5.64 13.58 17.77
C ILE A 164 6.91 14.33 17.39
N THR A 165 7.85 13.60 16.80
CA THR A 165 9.17 14.11 16.42
C THR A 165 9.30 14.11 14.89
N VAL A 166 9.86 15.18 14.35
CA VAL A 166 10.22 15.27 12.92
C VAL A 166 11.41 14.36 12.66
N VAL A 167 11.22 13.36 11.81
CA VAL A 167 12.32 12.48 11.35
C VAL A 167 13.15 13.24 10.32
N LYS A 168 12.49 13.73 9.26
CA LYS A 168 13.09 14.62 8.25
C LYS A 168 12.01 15.44 7.55
N PRO A 169 12.22 16.72 7.23
CA PRO A 169 11.46 17.41 6.20
C PRO A 169 11.93 16.95 4.82
N TYR A 170 11.02 16.82 3.85
CA TYR A 170 11.42 16.58 2.46
C TYR A 170 12.18 17.78 1.90
N VAL A 171 13.24 17.53 1.15
CA VAL A 171 14.03 18.58 0.51
C VAL A 171 13.14 19.42 -0.40
N ASP A 172 13.30 20.74 -0.36
CA ASP A 172 12.49 21.72 -1.11
C ASP A 172 10.99 21.75 -0.78
N ALA A 173 10.51 20.97 0.17
CA ALA A 173 9.13 21.05 0.66
C ALA A 173 8.88 22.28 1.55
N PRO A 174 7.62 22.66 1.80
CA PRO A 174 7.27 23.82 2.63
C PRO A 174 7.88 23.79 4.04
N ALA A 175 7.86 22.65 4.73
CA ALA A 175 8.44 22.50 6.07
C ALA A 175 9.96 22.77 6.06
N TYR A 176 10.68 22.23 5.07
CA TYR A 176 12.11 22.46 4.87
C TYR A 176 12.40 23.96 4.66
N LYS A 177 11.65 24.61 3.76
CA LYS A 177 11.80 26.06 3.48
C LYS A 177 11.46 26.95 4.66
N ALA A 178 10.56 26.50 5.53
CA ALA A 178 10.23 27.21 6.78
C ALA A 178 11.28 26.99 7.89
N GLY A 179 12.28 26.12 7.67
CA GLY A 179 13.35 25.87 8.63
C GLY A 179 13.03 24.78 9.66
N MET A 180 12.11 23.86 9.36
CA MET A 180 11.90 22.66 10.15
C MET A 180 13.13 21.75 10.06
N LEU A 181 13.55 21.14 11.17
CA LEU A 181 14.76 20.32 11.26
C LEU A 181 14.45 18.91 11.79
N PRO A 182 15.27 17.92 11.42
CA PRO A 182 15.22 16.61 12.08
C PRO A 182 15.42 16.76 13.60
N GLY A 183 14.63 16.00 14.38
CA GLY A 183 14.65 16.06 15.83
C GLY A 183 13.73 17.12 16.47
N ASP A 184 13.13 18.02 15.68
CA ASP A 184 12.10 18.94 16.19
C ASP A 184 10.93 18.16 16.79
N ILE A 185 10.48 18.52 17.99
CA ILE A 185 9.29 17.96 18.62
C ILE A 185 8.11 18.89 18.35
N ILE A 186 7.07 18.39 17.69
CA ILE A 186 5.86 19.19 17.42
C ILE A 186 5.11 19.41 18.74
N TYR A 187 4.98 20.68 19.11
CA TYR A 187 4.36 21.11 20.36
C TYR A 187 2.96 21.68 20.14
N MET A 188 2.79 22.57 19.14
CA MET A 188 1.48 23.14 18.78
C MET A 188 1.28 23.16 17.27
N VAL A 189 0.01 23.07 16.86
CA VAL A 189 -0.45 23.32 15.50
C VAL A 189 -1.62 24.31 15.55
N ASP A 190 -1.49 25.48 14.90
CA ASP A 190 -2.46 26.60 14.93
C ASP A 190 -2.90 26.97 16.36
N ASP A 191 -1.92 27.13 17.26
CA ASP A 191 -2.12 27.43 18.69
C ASP A 191 -2.82 26.35 19.52
N VAL A 192 -3.07 25.17 18.96
CA VAL A 192 -3.60 24.00 19.68
C VAL A 192 -2.41 23.18 20.20
N ASP A 193 -2.34 22.95 21.52
CA ASP A 193 -1.36 22.03 22.13
C ASP A 193 -1.69 20.59 21.67
N VAL A 194 -0.73 19.96 20.98
CA VAL A 194 -0.87 18.60 20.43
C VAL A 194 -0.16 17.54 21.28
N THR A 195 0.32 17.92 22.45
CA THR A 195 1.01 17.00 23.38
C THR A 195 0.08 15.87 23.82
N GLY A 196 0.46 14.65 23.54
CA GLY A 196 -0.33 13.47 23.88
C GLY A 196 -1.48 13.13 22.93
N MET A 197 -1.64 13.88 21.83
CA MET A 197 -2.57 13.53 20.76
C MET A 197 -2.00 12.41 19.90
N GLU A 198 -2.90 11.61 19.29
CA GLU A 198 -2.53 10.60 18.31
C GLU A 198 -1.96 11.24 17.03
N ILE A 199 -0.93 10.62 16.45
CA ILE A 199 -0.20 11.15 15.29
C ILE A 199 -1.10 11.48 14.11
N ASP A 200 -2.09 10.64 13.82
CA ASP A 200 -3.01 10.85 12.68
C ASP A 200 -3.82 12.13 12.84
N SER A 201 -4.26 12.43 14.07
CA SER A 201 -4.98 13.69 14.37
C SER A 201 -4.09 14.91 14.13
N VAL A 202 -2.83 14.85 14.54
CA VAL A 202 -1.89 15.96 14.37
C VAL A 202 -1.47 16.12 12.91
N VAL A 203 -1.27 15.03 12.19
CA VAL A 203 -1.00 15.03 10.74
C VAL A 203 -2.17 15.64 9.99
N ALA A 204 -3.43 15.31 10.34
CA ALA A 204 -4.62 15.91 9.74
C ALA A 204 -4.67 17.44 9.92
N MET A 205 -4.22 17.97 11.07
CA MET A 205 -4.14 19.42 11.31
C MET A 205 -3.06 20.09 10.45
N MET A 206 -1.96 19.40 10.14
CA MET A 206 -0.88 19.92 9.29
C MET A 206 -1.19 19.80 7.78
N LYS A 207 -2.06 18.87 7.37
CA LYS A 207 -2.63 18.78 6.01
C LYS A 207 -3.63 19.92 5.76
N GLY A 208 -4.02 20.12 4.50
CA GLY A 208 -5.05 21.08 4.10
C GLY A 208 -4.78 21.68 2.73
N GLU A 209 -5.70 22.53 2.24
CA GLU A 209 -5.65 23.06 0.87
C GLU A 209 -4.31 23.74 0.54
N PRO A 210 -3.74 23.47 -0.64
CA PRO A 210 -2.51 24.12 -1.09
C PRO A 210 -2.66 25.63 -1.13
N GLY A 211 -1.64 26.36 -0.68
CA GLY A 211 -1.64 27.81 -0.57
C GLY A 211 -2.19 28.35 0.76
N THR A 212 -2.85 27.53 1.58
CA THR A 212 -3.22 27.93 2.95
C THR A 212 -2.01 27.84 3.88
N GLN A 213 -2.05 28.53 5.01
CA GLN A 213 -0.98 28.54 5.99
C GLN A 213 -1.36 27.74 7.24
N VAL A 214 -0.36 27.11 7.84
CA VAL A 214 -0.43 26.48 9.15
C VAL A 214 0.76 26.96 9.98
N LYS A 215 0.51 27.26 11.25
CA LYS A 215 1.55 27.58 12.20
C LYS A 215 1.92 26.34 13.00
N VAL A 216 3.14 25.85 12.84
CA VAL A 216 3.67 24.74 13.62
C VAL A 216 4.69 25.26 14.61
N THR A 217 4.45 25.05 15.90
CA THR A 217 5.40 25.39 16.96
C THR A 217 6.13 24.14 17.38
N VAL A 218 7.46 24.18 17.35
CA VAL A 218 8.31 23.04 17.71
C VAL A 218 9.21 23.34 18.89
N VAL A 219 9.51 22.31 19.66
CA VAL A 219 10.58 22.34 20.67
C VAL A 219 11.82 21.74 20.03
N ARG A 220 12.91 22.53 20.01
CA ARG A 220 14.17 22.19 19.35
C ARG A 220 15.30 22.11 20.37
N ASP A 221 16.12 21.08 20.26
CA ASP A 221 17.31 20.94 21.11
C ASP A 221 18.28 22.11 20.89
N GLY A 222 18.76 22.68 21.98
CA GLY A 222 19.66 23.85 21.95
C GLY A 222 18.95 25.22 21.93
N GLU A 223 17.63 25.27 21.69
CA GLU A 223 16.86 26.51 21.80
C GLU A 223 16.21 26.65 23.18
N SER A 224 16.17 27.87 23.72
CA SER A 224 15.59 28.17 25.07
C SER A 224 14.08 28.37 25.03
N GLU A 225 13.53 28.70 23.88
CA GLU A 225 12.10 28.96 23.63
C GLU A 225 11.62 28.14 22.45
N PRO A 226 10.32 27.77 22.41
CA PRO A 226 9.75 27.12 21.25
C PRO A 226 9.90 27.94 19.96
N VAL A 227 10.15 27.28 18.84
CA VAL A 227 10.32 27.90 17.53
C VAL A 227 9.00 27.84 16.75
N GLU A 228 8.49 29.02 16.35
CA GLU A 228 7.28 29.11 15.52
C GLU A 228 7.66 29.06 14.03
N LEU A 229 7.06 28.15 13.29
CA LEU A 229 7.23 27.97 11.85
C LEU A 229 5.90 28.25 11.15
N LEU A 230 5.83 29.30 10.34
CA LEU A 230 4.67 29.58 9.49
C LEU A 230 4.89 28.91 8.15
N ILE A 231 4.10 27.88 7.85
CA ILE A 231 4.30 27.00 6.70
C ILE A 231 3.14 27.17 5.73
N THR A 232 3.42 27.46 4.47
CA THR A 232 2.40 27.49 3.42
C THR A 232 2.27 26.11 2.80
N ARG A 233 1.10 25.47 2.96
CA ARG A 233 0.82 24.14 2.43
C ARG A 233 0.97 24.10 0.91
N ALA A 234 1.45 22.99 0.39
CA ALA A 234 1.59 22.74 -1.04
C ALA A 234 1.24 21.29 -1.36
N TRP A 235 1.14 20.97 -2.65
CA TRP A 235 1.18 19.58 -3.10
C TRP A 235 2.56 19.01 -2.82
N ILE A 236 2.61 17.88 -2.14
CA ILE A 236 3.81 17.16 -1.75
C ILE A 236 3.79 15.82 -2.46
N GLU A 237 4.84 15.54 -3.20
CA GLU A 237 5.12 14.21 -3.70
C GLU A 237 5.94 13.47 -2.65
N VAL A 238 5.46 12.29 -2.23
CA VAL A 238 6.14 11.45 -1.25
C VAL A 238 7.41 10.87 -1.90
N GLU A 239 8.52 10.99 -1.20
CA GLU A 239 9.78 10.37 -1.61
C GLU A 239 9.75 8.88 -1.23
N THR A 240 9.36 8.03 -2.19
CA THR A 240 9.26 6.58 -2.03
C THR A 240 10.52 5.85 -2.48
N VAL A 241 11.43 6.58 -3.14
CA VAL A 241 12.71 6.09 -3.63
C VAL A 241 13.83 6.99 -3.15
N GLU A 242 14.71 6.45 -2.32
CA GLU A 242 15.97 7.09 -1.93
C GLU A 242 17.12 6.38 -2.65
N TYR A 243 18.10 7.13 -3.14
CA TYR A 243 19.22 6.52 -3.86
C TYR A 243 20.51 7.27 -3.68
N GLU A 244 21.61 6.55 -3.80
CA GLU A 244 22.95 7.11 -3.79
C GLU A 244 23.96 6.22 -4.53
N MET A 245 25.09 6.81 -4.92
CA MET A 245 26.22 6.08 -5.42
C MET A 245 27.16 5.72 -4.25
N LEU A 246 27.24 4.45 -3.94
CA LEU A 246 28.19 3.93 -2.97
C LEU A 246 29.61 3.85 -3.57
N ASP A 247 30.58 3.50 -2.70
CA ASP A 247 31.95 3.20 -3.14
C ASP A 247 31.97 2.09 -4.20
N ASN A 248 33.03 2.10 -5.02
CA ASN A 248 33.26 1.11 -6.10
C ASN A 248 32.18 1.13 -7.21
N HIS A 249 31.53 2.25 -7.45
CA HIS A 249 30.51 2.42 -8.50
C HIS A 249 29.31 1.51 -8.34
N ILE A 250 28.92 1.21 -7.12
CA ILE A 250 27.71 0.47 -6.80
C ILE A 250 26.59 1.49 -6.53
N GLY A 251 25.51 1.43 -7.33
CA GLY A 251 24.29 2.15 -7.03
C GLY A 251 23.51 1.45 -5.90
N TYR A 252 22.94 2.24 -5.01
CA TYR A 252 22.01 1.78 -3.98
C TYR A 252 20.68 2.50 -4.18
N ILE A 253 19.59 1.75 -4.19
CA ILE A 253 18.23 2.28 -4.29
C ILE A 253 17.38 1.60 -3.20
N LEU A 254 16.87 2.39 -2.26
CA LEU A 254 15.86 1.99 -1.29
C LEU A 254 14.48 2.33 -1.87
N VAL A 255 13.57 1.37 -1.88
CA VAL A 255 12.16 1.57 -2.27
C VAL A 255 11.30 1.26 -1.06
N SER A 256 10.62 2.26 -0.53
CA SER A 256 9.81 2.14 0.70
C SER A 256 8.37 1.68 0.46
N GLY A 257 7.85 1.85 -0.77
CA GLY A 257 6.51 1.44 -1.18
C GLY A 257 6.34 1.49 -2.70
N PHE A 258 5.16 1.10 -3.20
CA PHE A 258 4.82 1.11 -4.63
C PHE A 258 3.56 1.96 -4.87
N GLU A 259 3.70 3.28 -4.68
CA GLU A 259 2.70 4.30 -4.96
C GLU A 259 2.80 4.75 -6.43
N GLU A 260 1.82 5.51 -6.95
CA GLU A 260 1.80 5.96 -8.34
C GLU A 260 3.08 6.73 -8.76
N VAL A 261 3.72 7.43 -7.84
CA VAL A 261 4.95 8.20 -8.07
C VAL A 261 6.21 7.34 -8.16
N THR A 262 6.19 6.13 -7.60
CA THR A 262 7.39 5.31 -7.35
C THR A 262 8.11 4.88 -8.63
N ALA A 263 7.37 4.45 -9.67
CA ALA A 263 7.99 4.00 -10.92
C ALA A 263 8.83 5.11 -11.58
N THR A 264 8.30 6.34 -11.60
CA THR A 264 9.02 7.50 -12.14
C THR A 264 10.28 7.79 -11.33
N GLN A 265 10.18 7.85 -10.00
CA GLN A 265 11.32 8.10 -9.11
C GLN A 265 12.39 7.02 -9.27
N PHE A 266 12.00 5.74 -9.33
CA PHE A 266 12.91 4.62 -9.52
C PHE A 266 13.66 4.66 -10.87
N ILE A 267 12.94 4.94 -11.94
CA ILE A 267 13.51 5.07 -13.28
C ILE A 267 14.50 6.23 -13.34
N ASP A 268 14.18 7.36 -12.72
CA ASP A 268 15.05 8.53 -12.71
C ASP A 268 16.29 8.32 -11.83
N ALA A 269 16.15 7.60 -10.70
CA ALA A 269 17.28 7.16 -9.89
C ALA A 269 18.26 6.30 -10.70
N ILE A 270 17.77 5.29 -11.42
CA ILE A 270 18.62 4.45 -12.29
C ILE A 270 19.30 5.28 -13.37
N LYS A 271 18.60 6.20 -14.03
CA LYS A 271 19.18 7.08 -15.06
C LYS A 271 20.29 7.94 -14.50
N ASP A 272 20.12 8.47 -13.29
CA ASP A 272 21.12 9.32 -12.66
C ASP A 272 22.34 8.51 -12.21
N LEU A 273 22.16 7.38 -11.55
CA LEU A 273 23.23 6.47 -11.16
C LEU A 273 24.04 5.98 -12.39
N LYS A 274 23.38 5.69 -13.50
CA LYS A 274 24.06 5.38 -14.79
C LYS A 274 24.93 6.52 -15.28
N LYS A 275 24.48 7.77 -15.19
CA LYS A 275 25.29 8.94 -15.55
C LYS A 275 26.52 9.11 -14.65
N GLN A 276 26.39 8.71 -13.38
CA GLN A 276 27.50 8.70 -12.41
C GLN A 276 28.48 7.53 -12.62
N GLY A 277 28.18 6.59 -13.53
CA GLY A 277 29.06 5.46 -13.88
C GLY A 277 28.81 4.21 -13.03
N MET A 278 27.57 3.94 -12.65
CA MET A 278 27.18 2.73 -11.93
C MET A 278 27.55 1.45 -12.69
N GLU A 279 28.21 0.52 -12.01
CA GLU A 279 28.65 -0.79 -12.54
C GLU A 279 27.90 -1.98 -11.93
N GLY A 280 27.22 -1.80 -10.80
CA GLY A 280 26.36 -2.77 -10.12
C GLY A 280 25.29 -2.06 -9.31
N LEU A 281 24.18 -2.73 -9.01
CA LEU A 281 23.02 -2.12 -8.34
C LEU A 281 22.51 -2.98 -7.19
N VAL A 282 22.34 -2.38 -6.02
CA VAL A 282 21.57 -2.91 -4.89
C VAL A 282 20.19 -2.25 -4.90
N ILE A 283 19.13 -3.05 -4.88
CA ILE A 283 17.74 -2.59 -4.68
C ILE A 283 17.28 -3.13 -3.34
N ASP A 284 16.99 -2.22 -2.42
CA ASP A 284 16.58 -2.57 -1.05
C ASP A 284 15.06 -2.47 -0.92
N LEU A 285 14.42 -3.62 -0.72
CA LEU A 285 12.99 -3.78 -0.48
C LEU A 285 12.69 -4.24 0.96
N ARG A 286 13.68 -4.21 1.85
CA ARG A 286 13.45 -4.54 3.26
C ARG A 286 12.43 -3.56 3.86
N ASP A 287 11.53 -4.09 4.69
CA ASP A 287 10.44 -3.35 5.34
C ASP A 287 9.44 -2.67 4.38
N ASN A 288 9.49 -2.99 3.07
CA ASN A 288 8.54 -2.50 2.09
C ASN A 288 7.30 -3.40 2.03
N PRO A 289 6.13 -2.95 2.48
CA PRO A 289 4.91 -3.77 2.55
C PRO A 289 4.25 -4.03 1.19
N GLY A 290 4.77 -3.45 0.12
CA GLY A 290 4.22 -3.54 -1.22
C GLY A 290 3.55 -2.25 -1.69
N GLY A 291 2.49 -2.37 -2.47
CA GLY A 291 1.72 -1.27 -3.06
C GLY A 291 1.04 -1.70 -4.36
N LEU A 292 1.03 -0.84 -5.36
CA LEU A 292 0.33 -1.02 -6.62
C LEU A 292 0.99 -2.07 -7.54
N LEU A 293 0.17 -2.96 -8.08
CA LEU A 293 0.61 -4.03 -8.98
C LEU A 293 1.12 -3.50 -10.32
N ASP A 294 0.47 -2.51 -10.89
CA ASP A 294 0.87 -1.86 -12.13
C ASP A 294 2.18 -1.09 -11.98
N ILE A 295 2.42 -0.46 -10.85
CA ILE A 295 3.67 0.26 -10.57
C ILE A 295 4.87 -0.70 -10.49
N VAL A 296 4.74 -1.80 -9.74
CA VAL A 296 5.82 -2.82 -9.71
C VAL A 296 6.07 -3.43 -11.07
N ALA A 297 5.01 -3.62 -11.86
CA ALA A 297 5.13 -4.13 -13.23
C ALA A 297 5.86 -3.13 -14.16
N GLU A 298 5.59 -1.83 -14.05
CA GLU A 298 6.29 -0.78 -14.79
C GLU A 298 7.77 -0.72 -14.41
N MET A 299 8.10 -0.80 -13.13
CA MET A 299 9.50 -0.85 -12.67
C MET A 299 10.24 -2.07 -13.23
N LEU A 300 9.59 -3.24 -13.22
CA LEU A 300 10.16 -4.47 -13.77
C LEU A 300 10.28 -4.42 -15.29
N ASP A 301 9.31 -3.84 -16.00
CA ASP A 301 9.37 -3.65 -17.45
C ASP A 301 10.58 -2.77 -17.84
N TYR A 302 10.93 -1.78 -17.02
CA TYR A 302 12.11 -0.94 -17.26
C TYR A 302 13.44 -1.70 -17.16
N ILE A 303 13.51 -2.75 -16.32
CA ILE A 303 14.75 -3.49 -16.03
C ILE A 303 14.88 -4.74 -16.91
N LEU A 304 13.78 -5.50 -17.06
CA LEU A 304 13.76 -6.85 -17.61
C LEU A 304 13.53 -6.86 -19.13
N PRO A 305 13.92 -7.93 -19.83
CA PRO A 305 13.55 -8.12 -21.23
C PRO A 305 12.05 -8.37 -21.39
N GLU A 306 11.57 -8.18 -22.64
CA GLU A 306 10.21 -8.58 -23.02
C GLU A 306 9.86 -9.98 -22.51
N GLY A 307 8.74 -10.10 -21.79
CA GLY A 307 8.31 -11.37 -21.20
C GLY A 307 7.22 -11.24 -20.16
N LEU A 308 6.81 -12.35 -19.57
CA LEU A 308 5.81 -12.38 -18.51
C LEU A 308 6.41 -11.82 -17.20
N ILE A 309 5.78 -10.81 -16.61
CA ILE A 309 6.17 -10.26 -15.31
C ILE A 309 5.46 -10.99 -14.18
N VAL A 310 4.14 -11.10 -14.27
CA VAL A 310 3.28 -11.70 -13.27
C VAL A 310 1.97 -12.11 -13.94
N TYR A 311 1.31 -13.10 -13.40
CA TYR A 311 -0.09 -13.35 -13.76
C TYR A 311 -0.93 -13.57 -12.52
N THR A 312 -2.21 -13.24 -12.63
CA THR A 312 -3.21 -13.48 -11.59
C THR A 312 -4.18 -14.57 -12.02
N GLU A 313 -4.73 -15.30 -11.04
CA GLU A 313 -5.77 -16.29 -11.28
C GLU A 313 -6.90 -16.08 -10.27
N ASP A 314 -8.11 -15.90 -10.78
CA ASP A 314 -9.30 -15.71 -9.96
C ASP A 314 -9.90 -17.06 -9.49
N LYS A 315 -10.96 -16.99 -8.67
CA LYS A 315 -11.66 -18.18 -8.16
C LYS A 315 -12.32 -19.06 -9.24
N TYR A 316 -12.40 -18.61 -10.49
CA TYR A 316 -12.94 -19.36 -11.62
C TYR A 316 -11.85 -19.97 -12.51
N GLY A 317 -10.58 -19.69 -12.21
CA GLY A 317 -9.43 -20.09 -13.01
C GLY A 317 -9.18 -19.18 -14.22
N ASN A 318 -9.79 -17.99 -14.26
CA ASN A 318 -9.45 -16.99 -15.26
C ASN A 318 -8.07 -16.40 -14.93
N ARG A 319 -7.22 -16.34 -15.97
CA ARG A 319 -5.86 -15.88 -15.85
C ARG A 319 -5.68 -14.55 -16.59
N ASP A 320 -5.16 -13.54 -15.88
CA ASP A 320 -4.74 -12.26 -16.42
C ASP A 320 -3.21 -12.15 -16.35
N GLU A 321 -2.56 -11.79 -17.46
CA GLU A 321 -1.12 -11.71 -17.59
C GLU A 321 -0.65 -10.28 -17.78
N ILE A 322 0.32 -9.85 -16.96
CA ILE A 322 1.06 -8.61 -17.17
C ILE A 322 2.41 -8.95 -17.76
N LYS A 323 2.72 -8.34 -18.91
CA LYS A 323 3.93 -8.60 -19.68
C LYS A 323 4.75 -7.33 -19.85
N GLY A 324 6.05 -7.46 -19.65
CA GLY A 324 7.00 -6.44 -20.04
C GLY A 324 7.20 -6.41 -21.55
N THR A 325 7.48 -5.24 -22.06
CA THR A 325 7.64 -4.92 -23.48
C THR A 325 9.00 -4.34 -23.82
N ASN A 326 9.85 -4.13 -22.80
CA ASN A 326 11.14 -3.46 -22.91
C ASN A 326 12.13 -4.26 -23.75
N LYS A 327 12.85 -3.54 -24.61
CA LYS A 327 13.94 -4.09 -25.44
C LYS A 327 15.32 -3.64 -24.97
N ASP A 328 15.37 -2.61 -24.13
CA ASP A 328 16.61 -2.01 -23.61
C ASP A 328 16.84 -2.47 -22.16
N VAL A 329 17.25 -3.72 -22.01
CA VAL A 329 17.45 -4.39 -20.70
C VAL A 329 18.59 -3.73 -19.92
N LEU A 330 18.44 -3.64 -18.61
CA LEU A 330 19.51 -3.21 -17.72
C LEU A 330 20.50 -4.37 -17.49
N PHE A 331 21.58 -4.42 -18.29
CA PHE A 331 22.60 -5.43 -18.16
C PHE A 331 23.72 -5.00 -17.20
N MET A 332 23.60 -5.39 -15.95
CA MET A 332 24.65 -5.29 -14.93
C MET A 332 24.34 -6.26 -13.78
N PRO A 333 25.33 -6.62 -12.95
CA PRO A 333 25.07 -7.37 -11.73
C PRO A 333 24.10 -6.59 -10.80
N MET A 334 23.09 -7.28 -10.27
CA MET A 334 22.10 -6.70 -9.37
C MET A 334 21.87 -7.61 -8.17
N VAL A 335 21.62 -7.01 -7.01
CA VAL A 335 21.14 -7.66 -5.79
C VAL A 335 19.84 -7.00 -5.36
N VAL A 336 18.84 -7.81 -5.02
CA VAL A 336 17.60 -7.34 -4.37
C VAL A 336 17.62 -7.81 -2.92
N MET A 337 17.54 -6.90 -1.98
CA MET A 337 17.51 -7.20 -0.55
C MET A 337 16.07 -7.27 -0.08
N ILE A 338 15.73 -8.34 0.67
CA ILE A 338 14.40 -8.56 1.24
C ILE A 338 14.47 -9.02 2.69
N ASN A 339 13.38 -8.84 3.43
CA ASN A 339 13.20 -9.39 4.77
C ASN A 339 11.74 -9.84 5.02
N GLY A 340 11.43 -10.31 6.22
CA GLY A 340 10.10 -10.78 6.59
C GLY A 340 8.98 -9.74 6.51
N ASN A 341 9.30 -8.46 6.33
CA ASN A 341 8.34 -7.37 6.12
C ASN A 341 8.21 -6.97 4.63
N SER A 342 9.06 -7.51 3.74
CA SER A 342 8.89 -7.35 2.30
C SER A 342 7.68 -8.16 1.85
N ALA A 343 6.62 -7.49 1.38
CA ALA A 343 5.34 -8.14 1.10
C ALA A 343 4.74 -7.72 -0.26
N SER A 344 3.86 -8.57 -0.82
CA SER A 344 2.99 -8.21 -1.96
C SER A 344 3.79 -7.76 -3.19
N ALA A 345 3.71 -6.48 -3.63
CA ALA A 345 4.45 -5.96 -4.78
C ALA A 345 5.97 -6.13 -4.64
N SER A 346 6.53 -6.00 -3.42
CA SER A 346 7.93 -6.30 -3.15
C SER A 346 8.29 -7.74 -3.46
N GLU A 347 7.37 -8.66 -3.17
CA GLU A 347 7.56 -10.09 -3.46
C GLU A 347 7.42 -10.40 -4.95
N ILE A 348 6.52 -9.69 -5.65
CA ILE A 348 6.43 -9.77 -7.11
C ILE A 348 7.75 -9.30 -7.73
N PHE A 349 8.29 -8.16 -7.25
CA PHE A 349 9.56 -7.63 -7.73
C PHE A 349 10.69 -8.64 -7.53
N ALA A 350 10.90 -9.10 -6.29
CA ALA A 350 11.98 -10.03 -5.96
C ALA A 350 11.86 -11.36 -6.69
N ALA A 351 10.66 -11.97 -6.71
CA ALA A 351 10.42 -13.26 -7.37
C ALA A 351 10.60 -13.18 -8.89
N CYS A 352 10.15 -12.08 -9.52
CA CYS A 352 10.34 -11.87 -10.95
C CYS A 352 11.82 -11.73 -11.29
N MET A 353 12.58 -10.91 -10.53
CA MET A 353 14.03 -10.75 -10.71
C MET A 353 14.77 -12.08 -10.52
N GLN A 354 14.36 -12.90 -9.55
CA GLN A 354 14.92 -14.24 -9.31
C GLN A 354 14.61 -15.20 -10.46
N ASP A 355 13.36 -15.22 -10.93
CA ASP A 355 12.91 -16.11 -12.02
C ASP A 355 13.63 -15.80 -13.33
N TYR A 356 13.88 -14.53 -13.64
CA TYR A 356 14.66 -14.10 -14.80
C TYR A 356 16.17 -14.25 -14.58
N LYS A 357 16.64 -14.54 -13.36
CA LYS A 357 18.06 -14.52 -12.97
C LYS A 357 18.72 -13.17 -13.27
N ALA A 358 17.95 -12.11 -13.14
CA ALA A 358 18.39 -10.74 -13.38
C ALA A 358 19.06 -10.13 -12.13
N ALA A 359 18.74 -10.65 -10.95
CA ALA A 359 19.40 -10.29 -9.70
C ALA A 359 19.56 -11.50 -8.79
N THR A 360 20.50 -11.40 -7.85
CA THR A 360 20.60 -12.29 -6.70
C THR A 360 19.70 -11.75 -5.59
N ILE A 361 18.84 -12.58 -5.01
CA ILE A 361 18.00 -12.20 -3.88
C ILE A 361 18.76 -12.49 -2.59
N LEU A 362 18.89 -11.48 -1.72
CA LEU A 362 19.66 -11.57 -0.49
C LEU A 362 18.83 -11.07 0.71
N GLY A 363 19.01 -11.68 1.87
CA GLY A 363 18.36 -11.31 3.12
C GLY A 363 17.67 -12.48 3.78
N THR A 364 16.43 -12.31 4.20
CA THR A 364 15.62 -13.36 4.80
C THR A 364 14.33 -13.58 4.01
N THR A 365 13.67 -14.74 4.22
CA THR A 365 12.40 -15.06 3.52
C THR A 365 11.37 -13.95 3.71
N SER A 366 10.71 -13.55 2.62
CA SER A 366 9.69 -12.51 2.61
C SER A 366 8.39 -12.92 3.31
N PHE A 367 7.43 -12.01 3.39
CA PHE A 367 6.18 -12.17 4.17
C PHE A 367 5.28 -13.31 3.69
N GLY A 368 5.13 -13.51 2.38
CA GLY A 368 4.25 -14.53 1.82
C GLY A 368 2.83 -14.06 1.50
N LYS A 369 2.64 -12.81 1.03
CA LYS A 369 1.34 -12.30 0.59
C LYS A 369 1.19 -12.42 -0.92
N GLY A 370 0.71 -13.58 -1.40
CA GLY A 370 0.50 -13.88 -2.82
C GLY A 370 -0.94 -13.72 -3.30
N ILE A 371 -1.67 -12.72 -2.80
CA ILE A 371 -3.07 -12.43 -3.14
C ILE A 371 -3.26 -10.98 -3.56
N VAL A 372 -4.26 -10.77 -4.43
CA VAL A 372 -4.60 -9.48 -5.02
C VAL A 372 -5.94 -9.01 -4.50
N GLN A 373 -6.01 -7.75 -4.09
CA GLN A 373 -7.26 -7.08 -3.73
C GLN A 373 -7.68 -6.13 -4.84
N SER A 374 -8.99 -6.07 -5.08
CA SER A 374 -9.61 -5.00 -5.87
C SER A 374 -10.36 -4.04 -4.94
N ILE A 375 -10.29 -2.77 -5.27
CA ILE A 375 -11.13 -1.73 -4.67
C ILE A 375 -12.33 -1.51 -5.57
N ILE A 376 -13.51 -1.57 -4.99
CA ILE A 376 -14.79 -1.36 -5.66
C ILE A 376 -15.43 -0.13 -5.00
N PRO A 377 -15.37 1.06 -5.65
CA PRO A 377 -16.01 2.25 -5.13
C PRO A 377 -17.52 2.18 -5.33
N PHE A 378 -18.27 2.75 -4.38
CA PHE A 378 -19.70 2.93 -4.46
C PHE A 378 -20.07 4.38 -4.80
N THR A 379 -21.33 4.59 -5.18
CA THR A 379 -21.81 5.91 -5.63
C THR A 379 -21.97 6.94 -4.51
N ASP A 380 -21.93 6.49 -3.27
CA ASP A 380 -22.00 7.32 -2.05
C ASP A 380 -20.64 7.74 -1.50
N GLY A 381 -19.56 7.43 -2.23
CA GLY A 381 -18.19 7.75 -1.83
C GLY A 381 -17.50 6.68 -1.01
N THR A 382 -18.23 5.68 -0.53
CA THR A 382 -17.66 4.55 0.22
C THR A 382 -17.03 3.51 -0.72
N ALA A 383 -16.26 2.55 -0.19
CA ALA A 383 -15.67 1.49 -1.01
C ALA A 383 -15.54 0.17 -0.26
N VAL A 384 -15.39 -0.89 -1.04
CA VAL A 384 -14.99 -2.21 -0.55
C VAL A 384 -13.65 -2.59 -1.18
N LYS A 385 -12.69 -2.96 -0.35
CA LYS A 385 -11.48 -3.67 -0.78
C LYS A 385 -11.72 -5.15 -0.54
N ILE A 386 -11.56 -5.98 -1.58
CA ILE A 386 -11.86 -7.42 -1.50
C ILE A 386 -10.79 -8.24 -2.22
N THR A 387 -10.40 -9.37 -1.65
CA THR A 387 -9.49 -10.32 -2.28
C THR A 387 -10.19 -11.01 -3.44
N VAL A 388 -9.64 -10.88 -4.65
CA VAL A 388 -10.25 -11.35 -5.89
C VAL A 388 -9.45 -12.45 -6.60
N ALA A 389 -8.12 -12.49 -6.39
CA ALA A 389 -7.23 -13.41 -7.10
C ALA A 389 -5.99 -13.78 -6.29
N GLN A 390 -5.30 -14.81 -6.73
CA GLN A 390 -3.91 -15.09 -6.35
C GLN A 390 -2.99 -14.62 -7.47
N TYR A 391 -1.74 -14.26 -7.16
CA TYR A 391 -0.75 -13.99 -8.19
C TYR A 391 0.37 -15.04 -8.18
N PHE A 392 0.97 -15.17 -9.35
CA PHE A 392 1.99 -16.17 -9.63
C PHE A 392 3.19 -15.52 -10.31
N THR A 393 4.37 -16.01 -9.98
CA THR A 393 5.61 -15.58 -10.62
C THR A 393 5.64 -15.99 -12.12
N PRO A 394 6.56 -15.48 -12.92
CA PRO A 394 6.72 -15.90 -14.32
C PRO A 394 6.83 -17.41 -14.50
N ARG A 395 7.41 -18.13 -13.54
CA ARG A 395 7.51 -19.61 -13.56
C ARG A 395 6.30 -20.33 -13.00
N GLY A 396 5.27 -19.62 -12.60
CA GLY A 396 4.03 -20.19 -12.10
C GLY A 396 4.06 -20.60 -10.64
N VAL A 397 4.93 -20.00 -9.83
CA VAL A 397 4.99 -20.26 -8.40
C VAL A 397 4.06 -19.28 -7.67
N CYS A 398 3.13 -19.82 -6.86
CA CYS A 398 2.34 -19.03 -5.94
C CYS A 398 3.13 -18.87 -4.63
N ILE A 399 3.40 -17.64 -4.23
CA ILE A 399 4.17 -17.36 -3.01
C ILE A 399 3.31 -17.21 -1.76
N HIS A 400 1.98 -17.31 -1.90
CA HIS A 400 1.05 -17.14 -0.77
C HIS A 400 1.34 -18.14 0.34
N GLY A 401 1.55 -17.62 1.55
CA GLY A 401 1.89 -18.40 2.74
C GLY A 401 3.32 -18.96 2.79
N THR A 402 4.14 -18.75 1.74
CA THR A 402 5.52 -19.27 1.68
C THR A 402 6.58 -18.18 1.56
N GLY A 403 6.26 -17.06 0.92
CA GLY A 403 7.20 -15.99 0.62
C GLY A 403 8.23 -16.34 -0.46
N VAL A 404 9.10 -15.39 -0.74
CA VAL A 404 10.26 -15.52 -1.62
C VAL A 404 11.47 -15.91 -0.75
N VAL A 405 12.04 -17.08 -1.04
CA VAL A 405 13.25 -17.54 -0.35
C VAL A 405 14.47 -16.90 -1.01
N PRO A 406 15.36 -16.22 -0.27
CA PRO A 406 16.54 -15.59 -0.84
C PRO A 406 17.53 -16.62 -1.40
N ASP A 407 18.31 -16.23 -2.42
CA ASP A 407 19.41 -17.03 -2.95
C ASP A 407 20.60 -17.05 -1.98
N ILE A 408 20.78 -15.96 -1.22
CA ILE A 408 21.79 -15.82 -0.19
C ILE A 408 21.09 -15.38 1.12
N GLU A 409 21.03 -16.32 2.06
CA GLU A 409 20.42 -16.03 3.37
C GLU A 409 21.42 -15.31 4.26
N VAL A 410 21.03 -14.12 4.72
CA VAL A 410 21.81 -13.28 5.65
C VAL A 410 20.85 -12.64 6.65
N GLU A 411 20.97 -13.03 7.91
CA GLU A 411 20.23 -12.40 9.01
C GLU A 411 20.85 -11.04 9.36
N LEU A 412 19.98 -10.07 9.71
CA LEU A 412 20.47 -8.81 10.28
C LEU A 412 21.04 -9.06 11.69
N ASN A 413 22.17 -8.47 12.00
CA ASN A 413 22.78 -8.60 13.33
C ASN A 413 21.81 -8.15 14.43
N GLU A 414 21.67 -8.95 15.49
CA GLU A 414 20.71 -8.69 16.60
C GLU A 414 20.88 -7.30 17.24
N GLU A 415 22.11 -6.79 17.31
CA GLU A 415 22.44 -5.47 17.87
C GLU A 415 21.88 -4.31 17.02
N LEU A 416 21.65 -4.52 15.72
CA LEU A 416 21.10 -3.54 14.80
C LEU A 416 19.56 -3.48 14.85
N LEU A 417 18.90 -4.52 15.32
CA LEU A 417 17.42 -4.57 15.44
C LEU A 417 16.82 -3.50 16.39
N GLN A 418 17.66 -2.88 17.23
CA GLN A 418 17.23 -1.83 18.16
C GLN A 418 17.56 -0.41 17.64
N LYS A 419 18.26 -0.31 16.50
CA LYS A 419 18.60 0.98 15.90
C LYS A 419 17.46 1.49 15.04
N VAL A 420 17.19 2.79 15.12
CA VAL A 420 16.22 3.48 14.25
C VAL A 420 16.84 3.75 12.87
N VAL A 421 18.15 4.04 12.86
CA VAL A 421 18.93 4.25 11.65
C VAL A 421 20.15 3.33 11.72
N ILE A 422 20.40 2.59 10.65
CA ILE A 422 21.56 1.73 10.49
C ILE A 422 22.45 2.37 9.43
N GLU A 423 23.66 2.77 9.81
CA GLU A 423 24.64 3.28 8.86
C GLU A 423 25.11 2.18 7.91
N HIS A 424 25.38 2.51 6.65
CA HIS A 424 25.70 1.53 5.60
C HIS A 424 26.92 0.65 5.96
N GLU A 425 27.90 1.20 6.65
CA GLU A 425 29.10 0.47 7.06
C GLU A 425 28.83 -0.58 8.15
N GLU A 426 27.76 -0.38 8.92
CA GLU A 426 27.34 -1.28 9.99
C GLU A 426 26.34 -2.35 9.50
N ASP A 427 25.64 -2.09 8.39
CA ASP A 427 24.64 -2.98 7.82
C ASP A 427 25.27 -4.24 7.22
N ASN A 428 25.30 -5.30 7.99
CA ASN A 428 25.92 -6.56 7.58
C ASN A 428 25.23 -7.20 6.35
N GLN A 429 23.95 -6.95 6.11
CA GLN A 429 23.24 -7.45 4.91
C GLN A 429 23.66 -6.63 3.68
N LEU A 430 23.69 -5.30 3.78
CA LEU A 430 24.18 -4.43 2.70
C LEU A 430 25.64 -4.71 2.37
N GLN A 431 26.51 -4.89 3.39
CA GLN A 431 27.91 -5.24 3.16
C GLN A 431 28.05 -6.59 2.46
N ALA A 432 27.19 -7.57 2.76
CA ALA A 432 27.17 -8.86 2.05
C ALA A 432 26.73 -8.68 0.58
N ALA A 433 25.73 -7.83 0.31
CA ALA A 433 25.26 -7.51 -1.03
C ALA A 433 26.37 -6.85 -1.87
N ILE A 434 27.05 -5.83 -1.32
CA ILE A 434 28.16 -5.13 -1.96
C ILE A 434 29.30 -6.13 -2.28
N LYS A 435 29.67 -6.97 -1.32
CA LYS A 435 30.70 -7.99 -1.52
C LYS A 435 30.35 -8.93 -2.66
N HIS A 436 29.11 -9.40 -2.72
CA HIS A 436 28.63 -10.29 -3.79
C HIS A 436 28.72 -9.60 -5.16
N LEU A 437 28.23 -8.36 -5.27
CA LEU A 437 28.31 -7.58 -6.51
C LEU A 437 29.75 -7.39 -6.99
N LEU A 438 30.68 -7.08 -6.09
CA LEU A 438 32.09 -6.91 -6.46
C LEU A 438 32.75 -8.21 -6.95
N GLU A 439 32.25 -9.38 -6.55
CA GLU A 439 32.67 -10.67 -7.08
C GLU A 439 32.09 -10.93 -8.48
N GLU A 440 30.84 -10.52 -8.73
CA GLU A 440 30.17 -10.65 -10.04
C GLU A 440 30.74 -9.68 -11.09
N ILE A 441 31.02 -8.43 -10.72
CA ILE A 441 31.62 -7.42 -11.61
C ILE A 441 33.03 -7.84 -12.13
N LYS A 442 33.75 -8.64 -11.35
CA LYS A 442 35.11 -9.13 -11.71
C LYS A 442 35.09 -10.33 -12.66
N LYS A 443 33.96 -10.99 -12.87
CA LYS A 443 33.84 -12.15 -13.78
C LYS A 443 33.67 -11.71 -15.23
#